data_37c82cb54d139271ea519604c3eec1e0
#
_entry.id   37c82cb54d139271ea519604c3eec1e0
#
_cell.length_a   1.000
_cell.length_b   1.000
_cell.length_c   1.000
_cell.angle_alpha   90.00
_cell.angle_beta   90.00
_cell.angle_gamma   90.00
#
_symmetry.space_group_name_H-M   'P 1'
#
loop_
_entity.id
_entity.type
_entity.pdbx_description
1 polymer ?
#
loop_
_entity_poly.entity_id
_entity_poly.type
_entity_poly.pdbx_seq_one_letter_code
_entity_poly.pdbx_strand_id
1 'polypeptide(L)' 'MTYDIHCKRCGRYLGSCACDTMVTLKCPNCKGLDTYRIVLLWGSEH' A
#
# COMPACT_ATOMS: atom_id res chain seq x y z
N MET A 1 5.20 -12.47 6.14
CA MET A 1 4.12 -12.11 5.21
C MET A 1 4.29 -10.68 4.77
N THR A 2 4.12 -10.41 3.51
CA THR A 2 4.26 -9.06 3.00
C THR A 2 3.00 -8.62 2.27
N TYR A 3 2.80 -7.34 2.19
CA TYR A 3 1.68 -6.76 1.48
C TYR A 3 2.21 -5.95 0.30
N ASP A 4 1.71 -6.24 -0.89
CA ASP A 4 2.12 -5.52 -2.08
C ASP A 4 1.26 -4.28 -2.25
N ILE A 5 1.89 -3.15 -2.44
CA ILE A 5 1.19 -1.88 -2.57
C ILE A 5 1.05 -1.53 -4.03
N HIS A 6 -0.19 -1.33 -4.46
CA HIS A 6 -0.47 -0.92 -5.83
C HIS A 6 -1.21 0.41 -5.83
N CYS A 7 -1.00 1.19 -6.84
CA CYS A 7 -1.69 2.46 -6.97
C CYS A 7 -3.20 2.21 -7.05
N LYS A 8 -3.95 2.93 -6.22
CA LYS A 8 -5.40 2.75 -6.19
C LYS A 8 -6.08 3.36 -7.43
N ARG A 9 -5.33 4.04 -8.26
CA ARG A 9 -5.88 4.66 -9.45
C ARG A 9 -5.56 3.88 -10.70
N CYS A 10 -4.30 3.58 -10.94
CA CYS A 10 -3.90 2.89 -12.17
C CYS A 10 -3.50 1.44 -11.94
N GLY A 11 -3.31 1.04 -10.70
CA GLY A 11 -2.97 -0.35 -10.39
C GLY A 11 -1.50 -0.68 -10.51
N ARG A 12 -0.65 0.31 -10.72
CA ARG A 12 0.77 0.04 -10.85
C ARG A 12 1.36 -0.38 -9.52
N TYR A 13 2.24 -1.36 -9.56
CA TYR A 13 2.93 -1.82 -8.37
C TYR A 13 3.86 -0.72 -7.85
N LEU A 14 3.75 -0.38 -6.59
CA LEU A 14 4.53 0.68 -5.99
C LEU A 14 5.58 0.17 -5.01
N GLY A 15 5.32 -0.93 -4.36
CA GLY A 15 6.27 -1.45 -3.39
C GLY A 15 5.62 -2.48 -2.49
N SER A 16 6.31 -2.85 -1.42
CA SER A 16 5.77 -3.82 -0.48
C SER A 16 6.19 -3.47 0.94
N CYS A 17 5.41 -3.94 1.89
CA CYS A 17 5.69 -3.76 3.30
C CYS A 17 5.46 -5.07 4.03
N ALA A 18 6.21 -5.27 5.10
CA ALA A 18 6.09 -6.50 5.87
C ALA A 18 5.47 -6.27 7.25
N CYS A 19 4.97 -5.08 7.52
CA CYS A 19 4.36 -4.80 8.80
C CYS A 19 3.22 -3.80 8.64
N ASP A 20 2.38 -3.71 9.68
CA ASP A 20 1.29 -2.74 9.66
C ASP A 20 1.86 -1.35 9.68
N THR A 21 1.46 -0.53 8.75
CA THR A 21 1.97 0.83 8.69
C THR A 21 1.09 1.66 7.76
N MET A 22 1.37 2.96 7.76
CA MET A 22 0.68 3.87 6.87
C MET A 22 1.76 4.62 6.11
N VAL A 23 1.70 4.59 4.80
CA VAL A 23 2.73 5.21 3.97
C VAL A 23 2.07 6.12 2.94
N THR A 24 2.78 7.18 2.61
CA THR A 24 2.35 8.09 1.56
C THR A 24 3.26 7.89 0.37
N LEU A 25 2.68 7.50 -0.75
CA LEU A 25 3.45 7.19 -1.95
C LEU A 25 2.89 7.95 -3.14
N LYS A 26 3.79 8.30 -4.04
CA LYS A 26 3.42 8.96 -5.27
C LYS A 26 3.61 7.99 -6.42
N CYS A 27 2.57 7.76 -7.18
CA CYS A 27 2.66 6.87 -8.33
C CYS A 27 3.39 7.57 -9.48
N PRO A 28 4.44 6.97 -10.01
CA PRO A 28 5.17 7.61 -11.11
C PRO A 28 4.39 7.59 -12.41
N ASN A 29 3.40 6.73 -12.51
CA ASN A 29 2.62 6.63 -13.73
C ASN A 29 1.52 7.68 -13.80
N CYS A 30 0.67 7.74 -12.81
CA CYS A 30 -0.42 8.71 -12.80
C CYS A 30 -0.09 9.96 -11.99
N LYS A 31 1.05 9.96 -11.33
CA LYS A 31 1.54 11.11 -10.57
C LYS A 31 0.64 11.56 -9.46
N GLY A 32 -0.19 10.66 -8.97
CA GLY A 32 -1.06 10.94 -7.85
C GLY A 32 -0.38 10.64 -6.54
N LEU A 33 -0.57 11.49 -5.55
CA LEU A 33 -0.02 11.26 -4.23
C LEU A 33 -1.14 10.77 -3.33
N ASP A 34 -0.97 9.59 -2.76
CA ASP A 34 -1.99 8.99 -1.92
C ASP A 34 -1.37 8.34 -0.70
N THR A 35 -2.15 8.26 0.37
CA THR A 35 -1.73 7.56 1.58
C THR A 35 -2.33 6.16 1.55
N TYR A 36 -1.50 5.18 1.83
CA TYR A 36 -1.90 3.78 1.82
C TYR A 36 -1.77 3.20 3.21
N ARG A 37 -2.82 2.59 3.68
CA ARG A 37 -2.81 1.96 4.98
C ARG A 37 -2.63 0.47 4.78
N ILE A 38 -1.56 -0.08 5.33
CA ILE A 38 -1.26 -1.50 5.22
C ILE A 38 -1.61 -2.19 6.52
N VAL A 39 -2.51 -3.15 6.44
CA VAL A 39 -2.93 -3.92 7.60
C VAL A 39 -2.75 -5.38 7.28
N LEU A 40 -1.88 -6.05 8.01
CA LEU A 40 -1.69 -7.47 7.84
C LEU A 40 -2.74 -8.19 8.67
N LEU A 41 -3.42 -9.11 8.06
CA LEU A 41 -4.62 -9.64 8.64
C LEU A 41 -4.50 -10.59 9.76
N TRP A 42 -3.34 -11.10 10.00
CA TRP A 42 -3.23 -12.11 10.99
C TRP A 42 -3.63 -11.59 12.35
N GLY A 43 -4.65 -11.62 12.81
CA GLY A 43 -5.07 -11.25 14.13
C GLY A 43 -5.75 -9.93 14.26
N SER A 44 -6.02 -9.30 13.22
CA SER A 44 -6.59 -8.02 13.35
C SER A 44 -8.08 -8.02 13.23
N GLU A 45 -8.69 -9.02 12.98
CA GLU A 45 -10.00 -8.93 12.82
C GLU A 45 -10.76 -9.04 13.91
N HIS A 46 -11.19 -8.66 14.13
CA HIS A 46 -12.03 -8.72 15.09
C HIS A 46 -12.22 -7.78 15.71
#